data_781b44a04d334c9dd24f74fa602e5d4d
#
_entry.id   781b44a04d334c9dd24f74fa602e5d4d
#
_cell.length_a   1.000
_cell.length_b   1.000
_cell.length_c   1.000
_cell.angle_alpha   90.00
_cell.angle_beta   90.00
_cell.angle_gamma   90.00
#
_symmetry.space_group_name_H-M   'P 1'
#
loop_
_entity.id
_entity.type
_entity.pdbx_description
1 polymer ?
#
loop_
_entity_poly.entity_id
_entity_poly.type
_entity_poly.pdbx_seq_one_letter_code
_entity_poly.pdbx_strand_id
1 'polypeptide(L)'
;AGGINTILRSILDKDDEVVLIAPFFGEYVFYVEHQTGVSKIATCDENWLPDIASLEETIGPRTRAVIINSPNNPTGVIYPKESIAAVAAAIQRAEEKHGTEIYLISDEPYRKLIYTDAPYPFIFEHHPRSIVATSHSKDLGLAGERIGYVAVNPNDPGKADLLDALNFSL
;
A
#
# COMPACT_ATOMS: atom_id res chain seq x y z
N ALA A 1 0.37 -8.35 -8.51
CA ALA A 1 -0.12 -9.56 -7.81
C ALA A 1 0.99 -10.19 -6.94
N GLY A 2 2.03 -10.83 -7.53
CA GLY A 2 3.05 -11.54 -6.77
C GLY A 2 3.68 -10.71 -5.66
N GLY A 3 4.19 -9.51 -5.98
CA GLY A 3 4.81 -8.64 -4.99
C GLY A 3 3.92 -8.29 -3.80
N ILE A 4 2.64 -7.96 -4.03
CA ILE A 4 1.69 -7.68 -2.92
C ILE A 4 1.47 -8.94 -2.07
N ASN A 5 1.28 -10.12 -2.69
CA ASN A 5 1.13 -11.37 -1.94
C ASN A 5 2.39 -11.68 -1.10
N THR A 6 3.59 -11.49 -1.67
CA THR A 6 4.85 -11.67 -0.93
C THR A 6 4.95 -10.71 0.26
N ILE A 7 4.60 -9.42 0.07
CA ILE A 7 4.59 -8.45 1.17
C ILE A 7 3.63 -8.90 2.27
N LEU A 8 2.36 -9.16 1.92
CA LEU A 8 1.34 -9.53 2.89
C LEU A 8 1.71 -10.81 3.65
N ARG A 9 2.26 -11.83 2.94
CA ARG A 9 2.76 -13.05 3.58
C ARG A 9 3.88 -12.79 4.59
N SER A 10 4.69 -11.76 4.36
CA SER A 10 5.84 -11.44 5.21
C SER A 10 5.47 -10.62 6.46
N ILE A 11 4.32 -9.91 6.45
CA ILE A 11 3.97 -8.97 7.52
C ILE A 11 2.69 -9.32 8.28
N LEU A 12 1.83 -10.21 7.75
CA LEU A 12 0.54 -10.54 8.38
C LEU A 12 0.63 -11.79 9.23
N ASP A 13 0.08 -11.68 10.43
CA ASP A 13 -0.36 -12.81 11.23
C ASP A 13 -1.86 -13.05 11.03
N LYS A 14 -2.34 -14.17 11.56
CA LYS A 14 -3.77 -14.51 11.49
C LYS A 14 -4.63 -13.42 12.13
N ASP A 15 -5.70 -13.02 11.44
CA ASP A 15 -6.68 -12.01 11.83
C ASP A 15 -6.11 -10.57 11.88
N ASP A 16 -4.88 -10.33 11.40
CA ASP A 16 -4.37 -8.98 11.17
C ASP A 16 -5.20 -8.25 10.10
N GLU A 17 -5.38 -6.96 10.29
CA GLU A 17 -6.23 -6.14 9.43
C GLU A 17 -5.40 -5.37 8.40
N VAL A 18 -5.90 -5.33 7.16
CA VAL A 18 -5.37 -4.51 6.07
C VAL A 18 -6.43 -3.54 5.60
N VAL A 19 -6.13 -2.25 5.64
CA VAL A 19 -7.06 -1.22 5.15
C VAL A 19 -6.87 -1.01 3.66
N LEU A 20 -7.97 -1.09 2.92
CA LEU A 20 -8.09 -0.81 1.49
C LEU A 20 -8.95 0.43 1.31
N ILE A 21 -8.54 1.38 0.45
CA ILE A 21 -9.27 2.62 0.20
C ILE A 21 -10.12 2.44 -1.06
N ALA A 22 -11.44 2.40 -0.90
CA ALA A 22 -12.36 2.21 -2.02
C ALA A 22 -12.54 3.49 -2.85
N PRO A 23 -12.66 3.36 -4.21
CA PRO A 23 -12.61 2.12 -4.97
C PRO A 23 -11.18 1.62 -5.19
N PHE A 24 -10.98 0.32 -5.16
CA PHE A 24 -9.68 -0.34 -5.28
C PHE A 24 -9.72 -1.51 -6.27
N PHE A 25 -8.56 -2.02 -6.62
CA PHE A 25 -8.43 -3.24 -7.42
C PHE A 25 -8.94 -4.45 -6.63
N GLY A 26 -10.04 -5.04 -7.08
CA GLY A 26 -10.82 -6.02 -6.31
C GLY A 26 -10.05 -7.25 -5.82
N GLU A 27 -8.95 -7.60 -6.48
CA GLU A 27 -8.14 -8.76 -6.06
C GLU A 27 -7.37 -8.55 -4.74
N TYR A 28 -7.24 -7.31 -4.24
CA TYR A 28 -6.59 -7.08 -2.95
C TYR A 28 -7.27 -7.83 -1.81
N VAL A 29 -8.59 -7.93 -1.83
CA VAL A 29 -9.35 -8.68 -0.81
C VAL A 29 -8.88 -10.13 -0.77
N PHE A 30 -8.77 -10.78 -1.93
CA PHE A 30 -8.29 -12.17 -2.00
C PHE A 30 -6.83 -12.30 -1.55
N TYR A 31 -5.96 -11.31 -1.85
CA TYR A 31 -4.57 -11.36 -1.41
C TYR A 31 -4.46 -11.30 0.11
N VAL A 32 -5.29 -10.49 0.76
CA VAL A 32 -5.37 -10.39 2.23
C VAL A 32 -5.91 -11.69 2.83
N GLU A 33 -7.02 -12.20 2.30
CA GLU A 33 -7.65 -13.45 2.76
C GLU A 33 -6.72 -14.67 2.62
N HIS A 34 -5.95 -14.74 1.53
CA HIS A 34 -4.97 -15.83 1.32
C HIS A 34 -3.87 -15.85 2.38
N GLN A 35 -3.59 -14.73 3.02
CA GLN A 35 -2.65 -14.62 4.12
C GLN A 35 -3.35 -14.64 5.49
N THR A 36 -4.60 -15.11 5.55
CA THR A 36 -5.42 -15.18 6.77
C THR A 36 -5.69 -13.82 7.45
N GLY A 37 -5.50 -12.73 6.73
CA GLY A 37 -5.81 -11.37 7.15
C GLY A 37 -7.28 -11.00 6.92
N VAL A 38 -7.67 -9.86 7.43
CA VAL A 38 -9.01 -9.28 7.33
C VAL A 38 -8.95 -7.95 6.59
N SER A 39 -9.69 -7.83 5.48
CA SER A 39 -9.81 -6.57 4.76
C SER A 39 -10.76 -5.61 5.47
N LYS A 40 -10.30 -4.39 5.72
CA LYS A 40 -11.10 -3.26 6.21
C LYS A 40 -11.18 -2.20 5.13
N ILE A 41 -12.34 -1.58 4.97
CA ILE A 41 -12.58 -0.67 3.84
C ILE A 41 -12.77 0.75 4.36
N ALA A 42 -11.86 1.64 3.96
CA ALA A 42 -12.02 3.09 4.07
C ALA A 42 -12.56 3.65 2.73
N THR A 43 -13.17 4.82 2.76
CA THR A 43 -13.72 5.49 1.59
C THR A 43 -12.77 6.54 1.02
N CYS A 44 -13.09 7.04 -0.18
CA CYS A 44 -12.52 8.25 -0.74
C CYS A 44 -13.55 9.39 -0.72
N ASP A 45 -13.08 10.62 -0.96
CA ASP A 45 -13.90 11.81 -1.17
C ASP A 45 -14.53 11.85 -2.57
N GLU A 46 -15.20 12.97 -2.89
CA GLU A 46 -15.83 13.22 -4.21
C GLU A 46 -14.83 13.32 -5.37
N ASN A 47 -13.55 13.58 -5.08
CA ASN A 47 -12.45 13.66 -6.04
C ASN A 47 -11.67 12.34 -6.16
N TRP A 48 -12.16 11.27 -5.56
CA TRP A 48 -11.51 9.96 -5.48
C TRP A 48 -10.16 9.98 -4.73
N LEU A 49 -9.96 10.96 -3.85
CA LEU A 49 -8.81 11.00 -2.95
C LEU A 49 -9.15 10.34 -1.61
N PRO A 50 -8.17 9.78 -0.89
CA PRO A 50 -8.40 9.15 0.42
C PRO A 50 -9.14 10.09 1.39
N ASP A 51 -10.30 9.67 1.89
CA ASP A 51 -10.98 10.34 2.99
C ASP A 51 -10.27 10.01 4.30
N ILE A 52 -9.59 10.99 4.86
CA ILE A 52 -8.76 10.81 6.05
C ILE A 52 -9.59 10.49 7.29
N ALA A 53 -10.80 11.07 7.42
CA ALA A 53 -11.68 10.76 8.54
C ALA A 53 -12.13 9.29 8.50
N SER A 54 -12.56 8.83 7.32
CA SER A 54 -12.90 7.42 7.10
C SER A 54 -11.71 6.49 7.34
N LEU A 55 -10.50 6.88 6.92
CA LEU A 55 -9.29 6.11 7.15
C LEU A 55 -8.99 5.97 8.65
N GLU A 56 -9.04 7.07 9.41
CA GLU A 56 -8.80 7.06 10.85
C GLU A 56 -9.82 6.24 11.63
N GLU A 57 -11.10 6.26 11.23
CA GLU A 57 -12.15 5.43 11.80
C GLU A 57 -11.96 3.94 11.50
N THR A 58 -11.37 3.63 10.34
CA THR A 58 -11.18 2.27 9.86
C THR A 58 -9.95 1.60 10.49
N ILE A 59 -8.88 2.37 10.75
CA ILE A 59 -7.66 1.84 11.37
C ILE A 59 -7.92 1.45 12.84
N GLY A 60 -7.63 0.21 13.18
CA GLY A 60 -7.79 -0.36 14.51
C GLY A 60 -6.51 -0.95 15.09
N PRO A 61 -6.58 -1.51 16.31
CA PRO A 61 -5.40 -2.04 17.01
C PRO A 61 -4.81 -3.30 16.34
N ARG A 62 -5.52 -3.91 15.41
CA ARG A 62 -5.03 -5.05 14.62
C ARG A 62 -4.61 -4.65 13.19
N THR A 63 -4.71 -3.38 12.85
CA THR A 63 -4.28 -2.93 11.53
C THR A 63 -2.76 -3.05 11.40
N ARG A 64 -2.33 -3.80 10.38
CA ARG A 64 -0.92 -4.02 10.08
C ARG A 64 -0.48 -3.32 8.80
N ALA A 65 -1.40 -3.04 7.89
CA ALA A 65 -1.08 -2.32 6.66
C ALA A 65 -2.22 -1.47 6.13
N VAL A 66 -1.87 -0.41 5.40
CA VAL A 66 -2.76 0.36 4.53
C VAL A 66 -2.23 0.21 3.10
N ILE A 67 -3.08 -0.18 2.16
CA ILE A 67 -2.71 -0.27 0.73
C ILE A 67 -3.28 0.92 -0.02
N ILE A 68 -2.40 1.64 -0.70
CA ILE A 68 -2.75 2.67 -1.67
C ILE A 68 -2.34 2.22 -3.08
N ASN A 69 -3.06 2.69 -4.09
CA ASN A 69 -2.74 2.46 -5.50
C ASN A 69 -2.82 3.79 -6.23
N SER A 70 -1.69 4.29 -6.70
CA SER A 70 -1.61 5.56 -7.44
C SER A 70 -0.59 5.42 -8.58
N PRO A 71 -0.96 5.75 -9.82
CA PRO A 71 -2.32 6.04 -10.30
C PRO A 71 -3.30 4.91 -9.97
N ASN A 72 -4.52 5.28 -9.57
CA ASN A 72 -5.49 4.31 -9.03
C ASN A 72 -6.17 3.48 -10.13
N ASN A 73 -6.38 2.22 -9.84
CA ASN A 73 -7.30 1.37 -10.57
C ASN A 73 -8.54 1.09 -9.67
N PRO A 74 -9.76 1.56 -10.03
CA PRO A 74 -10.20 1.87 -11.40
C PRO A 74 -10.28 3.36 -11.77
N THR A 75 -10.07 4.32 -10.86
CA THR A 75 -10.43 5.72 -11.08
C THR A 75 -9.46 6.47 -12.01
N GLY A 76 -8.22 6.03 -12.14
CA GLY A 76 -7.16 6.73 -12.87
C GLY A 76 -6.57 7.93 -12.13
N VAL A 77 -7.06 8.25 -10.93
CA VAL A 77 -6.59 9.40 -10.15
C VAL A 77 -5.17 9.17 -9.65
N ILE A 78 -4.36 10.21 -9.73
CA ILE A 78 -3.03 10.27 -9.12
C ILE A 78 -3.18 10.98 -7.78
N TYR A 79 -2.78 10.33 -6.70
CA TYR A 79 -2.81 10.95 -5.38
C TYR A 79 -1.72 12.01 -5.29
N PRO A 80 -2.06 13.28 -5.03
CA PRO A 80 -1.09 14.34 -4.86
C PRO A 80 -0.27 14.15 -3.58
N LYS A 81 0.86 14.85 -3.49
CA LYS A 81 1.79 14.75 -2.33
C LYS A 81 1.06 14.99 -1.01
N GLU A 82 0.16 15.94 -0.98
CA GLU A 82 -0.64 16.31 0.20
C GLU A 82 -1.53 15.15 0.68
N SER A 83 -2.15 14.42 -0.23
CA SER A 83 -2.97 13.25 0.11
C SER A 83 -2.12 12.12 0.68
N ILE A 84 -0.95 11.84 0.09
CA ILE A 84 -0.04 10.82 0.61
C ILE A 84 0.50 11.22 1.98
N ALA A 85 0.86 12.48 2.18
CA ALA A 85 1.28 12.99 3.47
C ALA A 85 0.16 12.89 4.53
N ALA A 86 -1.09 13.17 4.15
CA ALA A 86 -2.23 13.04 5.05
C ALA A 86 -2.50 11.59 5.45
N VAL A 87 -2.42 10.65 4.51
CA VAL A 87 -2.50 9.20 4.79
C VAL A 87 -1.39 8.77 5.74
N ALA A 88 -0.14 9.17 5.48
CA ALA A 88 1.00 8.85 6.35
C ALA A 88 0.82 9.41 7.77
N ALA A 89 0.33 10.65 7.90
CA ALA A 89 0.05 11.26 9.17
C ALA A 89 -1.09 10.56 9.94
N ALA A 90 -2.13 10.09 9.24
CA ALA A 90 -3.20 9.29 9.85
C ALA A 90 -2.67 7.95 10.38
N ILE A 91 -1.81 7.27 9.61
CA ILE A 91 -1.14 6.04 10.04
C ILE A 91 -0.31 6.31 11.30
N GLN A 92 0.52 7.36 11.31
CA GLN A 92 1.35 7.70 12.46
C GLN A 92 0.52 7.96 13.73
N ARG A 93 -0.58 8.72 13.63
CA ARG A 93 -1.50 8.92 14.77
C ARG A 93 -2.10 7.61 15.29
N ALA A 94 -2.41 6.70 14.39
CA ALA A 94 -2.94 5.39 14.75
C ALA A 94 -1.88 4.51 15.41
N GLU A 95 -0.64 4.51 14.93
CA GLU A 95 0.50 3.83 15.57
C GLU A 95 0.71 4.33 17.00
N GLU A 96 0.70 5.66 17.21
CA GLU A 96 0.83 6.27 18.53
C GLU A 96 -0.34 5.90 19.46
N LYS A 97 -1.57 5.90 18.94
CA LYS A 97 -2.79 5.59 19.69
C LYS A 97 -2.89 4.12 20.10
N HIS A 98 -2.49 3.21 19.22
CA HIS A 98 -2.71 1.77 19.43
C HIS A 98 -1.44 1.02 19.85
N GLY A 99 -0.26 1.65 19.77
CA GLY A 99 1.03 1.02 20.04
C GLY A 99 1.38 -0.08 19.04
N THR A 100 0.96 0.09 17.78
CA THR A 100 1.14 -0.88 16.70
C THR A 100 2.05 -0.33 15.62
N GLU A 101 2.63 -1.19 14.81
CA GLU A 101 3.41 -0.83 13.63
C GLU A 101 2.55 -1.08 12.38
N ILE A 102 2.42 -0.06 11.51
CA ILE A 102 1.56 -0.13 10.33
C ILE A 102 2.37 0.18 9.09
N TYR A 103 2.37 -0.72 8.12
CA TYR A 103 3.01 -0.52 6.84
C TYR A 103 2.13 0.27 5.86
N LEU A 104 2.71 1.27 5.20
CA LEU A 104 2.11 1.92 4.04
C LEU A 104 2.61 1.21 2.77
N ILE A 105 1.73 0.47 2.11
CA ILE A 105 2.05 -0.26 0.88
C ILE A 105 1.52 0.54 -0.32
N SER A 106 2.39 0.89 -1.27
CA SER A 106 2.02 1.52 -2.53
C SER A 106 2.14 0.53 -3.68
N ASP A 107 1.02 0.24 -4.34
CA ASP A 107 1.00 -0.52 -5.59
C ASP A 107 1.09 0.44 -6.78
N GLU A 108 2.21 0.40 -7.52
CA GLU A 108 2.59 1.41 -8.52
C GLU A 108 2.77 0.86 -9.95
N PRO A 109 1.91 -0.04 -10.48
CA PRO A 109 2.11 -0.60 -11.80
C PRO A 109 1.94 0.44 -12.93
N TYR A 110 1.27 1.58 -12.63
CA TYR A 110 0.95 2.62 -13.61
C TYR A 110 1.85 3.85 -13.51
N ARG A 111 2.82 3.88 -12.60
CA ARG A 111 3.68 5.04 -12.31
C ARG A 111 4.33 5.67 -13.54
N LYS A 112 4.70 4.87 -14.53
CA LYS A 112 5.31 5.35 -15.78
C LYS A 112 4.30 5.68 -16.89
N LEU A 113 3.01 5.50 -16.63
CA LEU A 113 1.91 5.79 -17.57
C LEU A 113 1.14 7.05 -17.14
N ILE A 114 1.87 8.07 -16.73
CA ILE A 114 1.34 9.37 -16.32
C ILE A 114 1.48 10.32 -17.50
N TYR A 115 0.38 10.96 -17.89
CA TYR A 115 0.28 11.84 -19.06
C TYR A 115 0.12 13.32 -18.66
N THR A 116 0.56 13.68 -17.45
CA THR A 116 0.57 15.04 -16.93
C THR A 116 1.99 15.43 -16.50
N ASP A 117 2.27 16.73 -16.45
CA ASP A 117 3.56 17.25 -15.96
C ASP A 117 3.65 17.29 -14.42
N ALA A 118 2.62 16.84 -13.71
CA ALA A 118 2.62 16.81 -12.27
C ALA A 118 3.68 15.82 -11.74
N PRO A 119 4.51 16.23 -10.75
CA PRO A 119 5.49 15.35 -10.17
C PRO A 119 4.78 14.19 -9.46
N TYR A 120 5.26 12.97 -9.68
CA TYR A 120 4.77 11.79 -8.97
C TYR A 120 5.34 11.78 -7.56
N PRO A 121 4.52 11.78 -6.50
CA PRO A 121 5.01 11.79 -5.13
C PRO A 121 5.61 10.44 -4.73
N PHE A 122 6.69 10.49 -3.96
CA PHE A 122 7.41 9.28 -3.56
C PHE A 122 7.10 8.94 -2.10
N ILE A 123 6.45 7.80 -1.85
CA ILE A 123 5.93 7.47 -0.51
C ILE A 123 7.00 7.35 0.57
N PHE A 124 8.25 7.01 0.21
CA PHE A 124 9.36 6.88 1.17
C PHE A 124 9.73 8.19 1.89
N GLU A 125 9.28 9.33 1.34
CA GLU A 125 9.46 10.64 2.00
C GLU A 125 8.45 10.89 3.12
N HIS A 126 7.38 10.09 3.21
CA HIS A 126 6.23 10.38 4.07
C HIS A 126 6.07 9.41 5.23
N HIS A 127 6.46 8.16 5.08
CA HIS A 127 6.30 7.14 6.12
C HIS A 127 7.50 6.19 6.14
N PRO A 128 8.18 5.99 7.30
CA PRO A 128 9.36 5.14 7.36
C PRO A 128 9.04 3.67 7.04
N ARG A 129 7.93 3.11 7.55
CA ARG A 129 7.48 1.76 7.24
C ARG A 129 6.68 1.74 5.95
N SER A 130 7.32 2.05 4.84
CA SER A 130 6.67 2.05 3.53
C SER A 130 7.33 1.08 2.55
N ILE A 131 6.48 0.44 1.74
CA ILE A 131 6.87 -0.58 0.77
C ILE A 131 6.21 -0.24 -0.57
N VAL A 132 7.01 -0.22 -1.64
CA VAL A 132 6.52 -0.07 -3.01
C VAL A 132 6.49 -1.45 -3.68
N ALA A 133 5.36 -1.79 -4.29
CA ALA A 133 5.25 -2.90 -5.23
C ALA A 133 4.99 -2.36 -6.63
N THR A 134 5.66 -2.89 -7.64
CA THR A 134 5.43 -2.51 -9.03
C THR A 134 5.54 -3.71 -9.97
N SER A 135 5.21 -3.48 -11.24
CA SER A 135 5.16 -4.53 -12.25
C SER A 135 5.49 -3.93 -13.61
N HIS A 136 6.21 -4.68 -14.43
CA HIS A 136 6.46 -4.34 -15.84
C HIS A 136 5.33 -4.79 -16.78
N SER A 137 4.23 -5.28 -16.23
CA SER A 137 3.06 -5.69 -17.00
C SER A 137 2.41 -4.54 -17.78
N LYS A 138 2.51 -3.32 -17.25
CA LYS A 138 1.85 -2.13 -17.80
C LYS A 138 2.84 -1.20 -18.50
N ASP A 139 3.91 -0.81 -17.83
CA ASP A 139 4.88 0.18 -18.33
C ASP A 139 5.70 -0.33 -19.53
N LEU A 140 6.01 -1.62 -19.58
CA LEU A 140 6.76 -2.25 -20.67
C LEU A 140 5.92 -3.22 -21.51
N GLY A 141 4.63 -3.39 -21.20
CA GLY A 141 3.77 -4.34 -21.92
C GLY A 141 4.14 -5.81 -21.70
N LEU A 142 4.90 -6.14 -20.66
CA LEU A 142 5.43 -7.48 -20.39
C LEU A 142 4.52 -8.28 -19.42
N ALA A 143 3.20 -8.21 -19.63
CA ALA A 143 2.24 -8.87 -18.75
C ALA A 143 2.44 -10.39 -18.70
N GLY A 144 2.88 -11.02 -19.79
CA GLY A 144 3.14 -12.46 -19.88
C GLY A 144 4.37 -12.92 -19.09
N GLU A 145 5.37 -12.07 -18.93
CA GLU A 145 6.64 -12.41 -18.29
C GLU A 145 6.56 -12.49 -16.77
N ARG A 146 5.50 -11.97 -16.16
CA ARG A 146 5.24 -11.97 -14.70
C ARG A 146 6.38 -11.35 -13.90
N ILE A 147 6.99 -10.25 -14.40
CA ILE A 147 8.12 -9.56 -13.78
C ILE A 147 7.65 -8.29 -13.07
N GLY A 148 8.21 -8.05 -11.90
CA GLY A 148 8.06 -6.85 -11.10
C GLY A 148 9.09 -6.82 -9.98
N TYR A 149 8.99 -5.86 -9.10
CA TYR A 149 9.84 -5.78 -7.91
C TYR A 149 9.12 -5.19 -6.72
N VAL A 150 9.66 -5.45 -5.55
CA VAL A 150 9.30 -4.82 -4.28
C VAL A 150 10.49 -3.99 -3.81
N ALA A 151 10.24 -2.78 -3.34
CA ALA A 151 11.24 -1.93 -2.72
C ALA A 151 10.80 -1.54 -1.31
N VAL A 152 11.69 -1.71 -0.35
CA VAL A 152 11.48 -1.33 1.06
C VAL A 152 12.13 0.02 1.31
N ASN A 153 11.49 0.87 2.10
CA ASN A 153 12.06 2.15 2.50
C ASN A 153 13.41 1.94 3.20
N PRO A 154 14.49 2.60 2.75
CA PRO A 154 15.80 2.48 3.38
C PRO A 154 15.83 2.95 4.85
N ASN A 155 14.87 3.77 5.26
CA ASN A 155 14.72 4.30 6.61
C ASN A 155 13.79 3.46 7.50
N ASP A 156 13.27 2.33 7.01
CA ASP A 156 12.46 1.43 7.84
C ASP A 156 13.31 0.86 8.99
N PRO A 157 12.90 1.05 10.27
CA PRO A 157 13.61 0.53 11.41
C PRO A 157 13.75 -1.01 11.43
N GLY A 158 12.76 -1.72 10.88
CA GLY A 158 12.72 -3.18 10.75
C GLY A 158 13.22 -3.72 9.40
N LYS A 159 13.85 -2.88 8.58
CA LYS A 159 14.21 -3.22 7.19
C LYS A 159 14.95 -4.55 7.03
N ALA A 160 15.89 -4.86 7.92
CA ALA A 160 16.69 -6.08 7.79
C ALA A 160 15.81 -7.33 7.91
N ASP A 161 15.00 -7.40 8.95
CA ASP A 161 14.08 -8.52 9.21
C ASP A 161 13.00 -8.61 8.12
N LEU A 162 12.50 -7.46 7.65
CA LEU A 162 11.54 -7.42 6.57
C LEU A 162 12.13 -7.94 5.25
N LEU A 163 13.36 -7.57 4.90
CA LEU A 163 14.02 -8.08 3.70
C LEU A 163 14.28 -9.58 3.78
N ASP A 164 14.65 -10.10 4.94
CA ASP A 164 14.83 -11.53 5.16
C ASP A 164 13.48 -12.28 5.03
N ALA A 165 12.41 -11.74 5.60
CA ALA A 165 11.07 -12.31 5.48
C ALA A 165 10.57 -12.29 4.02
N LEU A 166 10.79 -11.21 3.29
CA LEU A 166 10.44 -11.10 1.87
C LEU A 166 11.19 -12.14 1.03
N ASN A 167 12.50 -12.30 1.25
CA ASN A 167 13.32 -13.30 0.55
C ASN A 167 12.88 -14.74 0.86
N PHE A 168 12.48 -15.00 2.09
CA PHE A 168 11.95 -16.32 2.49
C PHE A 168 10.57 -16.59 1.87
N SER A 169 9.79 -15.56 1.59
CA SER A 169 8.41 -15.64 1.09
C SER A 169 8.30 -15.75 -0.44
N LEU A 170 9.42 -15.59 -1.17
CA LEU A 170 9.50 -15.76 -2.61
C LEU A 170 9.51 -17.24 -2.99
#